data_8c208cedfbf74e17c508b3019793a274
#
_entry.id   8c208cedfbf74e17c508b3019793a274
#
_cell.length_a   1.000
_cell.length_b   1.000
_cell.length_c   1.000
_cell.angle_alpha   90.00
_cell.angle_beta   90.00
_cell.angle_gamma   90.00
#
_symmetry.space_group_name_H-M   'P 1'
#
loop_
_entity.id
_entity.type
_entity.pdbx_description
1 polymer ?
#
loop_
_entity_poly.entity_id
_entity_poly.type
_entity_poly.pdbx_seq_one_letter_code
_entity_poly.pdbx_strand_id
1 'polypeptide(L)'
;SDFLPFSRPSMGAEEIAALQDVLMSGWITTGPKNQQLEEAFCQLTGNQHAIAVCSATAGMHVTLMALDIGPGDEVITPSQTWVSTLNMIVLLGATPVMIDVDKDTLMVTPEAVEAAITPRTKAIIPVHYAGAPCDIDAIHAIGERHGIPVIEDAAHAAGTYYKNRHVGWKGTAIFSFHAIKNMTCAEGGLVVTDNAQLAQRIRSLKFHGLGVDAYDRQTHGRAPQAEVIAPGYKYNLADINAALALVQLGKLKEANRRREEIAQRYLRELADTPFQPLTIPSWPHVHAWHLFIIRVDEARCGISRDTLMAALKEKGIGTGLHFRAAHTQKYYRERFPDVSLPNSEWNSARICSLPLFPDMTHDDTTRVITALHQLAGH
;
A
#
# COMPACT_ATOMS: atom_id res chain seq x y z
N SER A 1 6.75 -13.41 -25.97
CA SER A 1 6.37 -12.00 -26.07
C SER A 1 7.53 -11.14 -25.62
N ASP A 2 7.97 -10.26 -26.47
CA ASP A 2 9.06 -9.33 -26.19
C ASP A 2 8.61 -8.09 -25.38
N PHE A 3 7.41 -8.15 -24.80
CA PHE A 3 6.85 -7.07 -24.01
C PHE A 3 7.35 -7.14 -22.55
N LEU A 4 7.98 -6.06 -22.10
CA LEU A 4 8.41 -5.88 -20.71
C LEU A 4 7.25 -5.28 -19.91
N PRO A 5 6.60 -6.02 -18.98
CA PRO A 5 5.51 -5.47 -18.20
C PRO A 5 6.02 -4.48 -17.16
N PHE A 6 5.11 -3.61 -16.71
CA PHE A 6 5.36 -2.71 -15.58
C PHE A 6 5.77 -3.47 -14.31
N SER A 7 5.10 -4.59 -14.03
CA SER A 7 5.38 -5.46 -12.89
C SER A 7 5.08 -6.90 -13.24
N ARG A 8 5.82 -7.80 -12.60
CA ARG A 8 5.62 -9.24 -12.67
C ARG A 8 5.91 -9.85 -11.31
N PRO A 9 5.03 -10.69 -10.76
CA PRO A 9 5.33 -11.41 -9.52
C PRO A 9 6.47 -12.41 -9.74
N SER A 10 7.34 -12.53 -8.74
CA SER A 10 8.43 -13.51 -8.75
C SER A 10 7.96 -14.79 -8.08
N MET A 11 7.63 -15.81 -8.88
CA MET A 11 7.11 -17.09 -8.41
C MET A 11 8.05 -18.22 -8.80
N GLY A 12 8.17 -19.22 -7.93
CA GLY A 12 9.04 -20.36 -8.13
C GLY A 12 8.52 -21.66 -7.52
N ALA A 13 9.42 -22.62 -7.41
CA ALA A 13 9.09 -23.95 -6.91
C ALA A 13 8.59 -23.94 -5.46
N GLU A 14 9.06 -23.02 -4.64
CA GLU A 14 8.65 -22.91 -3.23
C GLU A 14 7.19 -22.51 -3.09
N GLU A 15 6.71 -21.60 -3.93
CA GLU A 15 5.30 -21.20 -3.95
C GLU A 15 4.41 -22.34 -4.39
N ILE A 16 4.83 -23.09 -5.43
CA ILE A 16 4.09 -24.27 -5.90
C ILE A 16 4.01 -25.33 -4.80
N ALA A 17 5.13 -25.64 -4.12
CA ALA A 17 5.17 -26.61 -3.04
C ALA A 17 4.27 -26.20 -1.86
N ALA A 18 4.28 -24.93 -1.49
CA ALA A 18 3.44 -24.41 -0.40
C ALA A 18 1.94 -24.56 -0.71
N LEU A 19 1.54 -24.26 -1.96
CA LEU A 19 0.16 -24.48 -2.41
C LEU A 19 -0.21 -25.97 -2.38
N GLN A 20 0.65 -26.83 -2.88
CA GLN A 20 0.44 -28.26 -2.87
C GLN A 20 0.20 -28.77 -1.45
N ASP A 21 1.02 -28.36 -0.49
CA ASP A 21 0.88 -28.75 0.92
C ASP A 21 -0.48 -28.36 1.50
N VAL A 22 -0.95 -27.14 1.21
CA VAL A 22 -2.27 -26.68 1.66
C VAL A 22 -3.38 -27.50 1.03
N LEU A 23 -3.32 -27.74 -0.28
CA LEU A 23 -4.33 -28.54 -0.97
C LEU A 23 -4.39 -29.97 -0.44
N MET A 24 -3.24 -30.60 -0.19
CA MET A 24 -3.15 -31.95 0.34
C MET A 24 -3.55 -32.05 1.79
N SER A 25 -3.46 -30.97 2.56
CA SER A 25 -3.89 -30.92 3.97
C SER A 25 -5.40 -31.05 4.15
N GLY A 26 -6.18 -30.74 3.13
CA GLY A 26 -7.63 -30.65 3.19
C GLY A 26 -8.17 -29.41 3.90
N TRP A 27 -7.31 -28.52 4.42
CA TRP A 27 -7.71 -27.25 5.03
C TRP A 27 -7.28 -26.06 4.16
N ILE A 28 -8.21 -25.53 3.37
CA ILE A 28 -7.90 -24.51 2.35
C ILE A 28 -8.39 -23.09 2.71
N THR A 29 -9.34 -22.96 3.63
CA THR A 29 -9.82 -21.68 4.15
C THR A 29 -8.94 -21.20 5.31
N THR A 30 -9.35 -20.13 6.00
CA THR A 30 -8.61 -19.56 7.12
C THR A 30 -8.24 -20.62 8.19
N GLY A 31 -6.97 -20.75 8.49
CA GLY A 31 -6.47 -21.75 9.44
C GLY A 31 -5.02 -21.52 9.85
N PRO A 32 -4.21 -22.59 9.95
CA PRO A 32 -2.85 -22.52 10.49
C PRO A 32 -1.92 -21.57 9.71
N LYS A 33 -2.07 -21.48 8.39
CA LYS A 33 -1.23 -20.60 7.57
C LYS A 33 -1.50 -19.13 7.84
N ASN A 34 -2.76 -18.77 8.08
CA ASN A 34 -3.11 -17.42 8.54
C ASN A 34 -2.44 -17.09 9.87
N GLN A 35 -2.48 -17.99 10.85
CA GLN A 35 -1.83 -17.77 12.15
C GLN A 35 -0.32 -17.56 11.98
N GLN A 36 0.34 -18.41 11.19
CA GLN A 36 1.77 -18.28 10.91
C GLN A 36 2.10 -16.95 10.24
N LEU A 37 1.29 -16.50 9.28
CA LEU A 37 1.47 -15.22 8.60
C LEU A 37 1.31 -14.05 9.58
N GLU A 38 0.29 -14.07 10.42
CA GLU A 38 0.04 -13.04 11.43
C GLU A 38 1.20 -12.97 12.43
N GLU A 39 1.69 -14.08 12.94
CA GLU A 39 2.86 -14.14 13.83
C GLU A 39 4.12 -13.60 13.15
N ALA A 40 4.36 -13.99 11.90
CA ALA A 40 5.50 -13.51 11.12
C ALA A 40 5.47 -12.00 10.90
N PHE A 41 4.30 -11.40 10.69
CA PHE A 41 4.14 -9.95 10.58
C PHE A 41 4.32 -9.22 11.90
N CYS A 42 3.90 -9.79 13.02
CA CYS A 42 4.25 -9.25 14.34
C CYS A 42 5.77 -9.21 14.55
N GLN A 43 6.48 -10.26 14.14
CA GLN A 43 7.95 -10.31 14.21
C GLN A 43 8.60 -9.30 13.26
N LEU A 44 8.11 -9.18 12.02
CA LEU A 44 8.65 -8.24 11.03
C LEU A 44 8.49 -6.80 11.48
N THR A 45 7.30 -6.42 11.91
CA THR A 45 6.97 -5.02 12.25
C THR A 45 7.34 -4.64 13.68
N GLY A 46 7.43 -5.61 14.59
CA GLY A 46 7.57 -5.36 16.02
C GLY A 46 6.25 -4.99 16.70
N ASN A 47 5.12 -5.06 15.99
CA ASN A 47 3.80 -4.76 16.56
C ASN A 47 3.21 -5.97 17.28
N GLN A 48 2.15 -5.76 18.08
CA GLN A 48 1.62 -6.76 19.00
C GLN A 48 0.59 -7.69 18.39
N HIS A 49 -0.25 -7.19 17.47
CA HIS A 49 -1.34 -7.94 16.85
C HIS A 49 -1.30 -7.81 15.34
N ALA A 50 -1.60 -8.89 14.64
CA ALA A 50 -1.74 -8.90 13.19
C ALA A 50 -2.99 -9.67 12.80
N ILE A 51 -3.76 -9.14 11.85
CA ILE A 51 -5.02 -9.72 11.37
C ILE A 51 -4.96 -9.80 9.85
N ALA A 52 -4.87 -11.00 9.30
CA ALA A 52 -4.90 -11.21 7.86
C ALA A 52 -6.32 -11.02 7.32
N VAL A 53 -6.40 -10.38 6.15
CA VAL A 53 -7.66 -10.04 5.46
C VAL A 53 -7.51 -10.30 3.96
N CYS A 54 -8.65 -10.37 3.25
CA CYS A 54 -8.64 -10.71 1.83
C CYS A 54 -8.10 -9.62 0.89
N SER A 55 -7.94 -8.41 1.39
CA SER A 55 -7.29 -7.29 0.68
C SER A 55 -6.96 -6.16 1.65
N ALA A 56 -6.04 -5.27 1.27
CA ALA A 56 -5.78 -4.05 2.05
C ALA A 56 -7.02 -3.15 2.13
N THR A 57 -7.82 -3.10 1.06
CA THR A 57 -9.10 -2.38 1.05
C THR A 57 -10.05 -2.92 2.12
N ALA A 58 -10.19 -4.23 2.22
CA ALA A 58 -10.99 -4.86 3.28
C ALA A 58 -10.43 -4.55 4.67
N GLY A 59 -9.11 -4.56 4.82
CA GLY A 59 -8.43 -4.21 6.06
C GLY A 59 -8.72 -2.76 6.48
N MET A 60 -8.64 -1.83 5.55
CA MET A 60 -8.98 -0.42 5.79
C MET A 60 -10.45 -0.29 6.20
N HIS A 61 -11.35 -0.95 5.48
CA HIS A 61 -12.79 -0.87 5.74
C HIS A 61 -13.14 -1.35 7.16
N VAL A 62 -12.70 -2.55 7.53
CA VAL A 62 -13.00 -3.09 8.87
C VAL A 62 -12.29 -2.33 9.99
N THR A 63 -11.13 -1.76 9.73
CA THR A 63 -10.43 -0.91 10.69
C THR A 63 -11.23 0.37 10.97
N LEU A 64 -11.68 1.05 9.93
CA LEU A 64 -12.50 2.25 10.08
C LEU A 64 -13.84 1.94 10.75
N MET A 65 -14.48 0.82 10.41
CA MET A 65 -15.69 0.35 11.09
C MET A 65 -15.44 0.08 12.57
N ALA A 66 -14.34 -0.59 12.90
CA ALA A 66 -13.98 -0.91 14.28
C ALA A 66 -13.65 0.34 15.12
N LEU A 67 -13.33 1.45 14.48
CA LEU A 67 -13.15 2.76 15.10
C LEU A 67 -14.47 3.56 15.18
N ASP A 68 -15.59 2.97 14.82
CA ASP A 68 -16.92 3.58 14.80
C ASP A 68 -17.00 4.86 13.93
N ILE A 69 -16.23 4.91 12.86
CA ILE A 69 -16.25 6.02 11.91
C ILE A 69 -17.53 5.96 11.07
N GLY A 70 -18.24 7.08 11.01
CA GLY A 70 -19.51 7.17 10.32
C GLY A 70 -19.94 8.61 10.03
N PRO A 71 -21.24 8.84 9.78
CA PRO A 71 -21.77 10.16 9.44
C PRO A 71 -21.37 11.22 10.48
N GLY A 72 -20.93 12.38 10.01
CA GLY A 72 -20.46 13.49 10.85
C GLY A 72 -18.97 13.44 11.18
N ASP A 73 -18.31 12.32 10.94
CA ASP A 73 -16.86 12.16 11.16
C ASP A 73 -16.07 12.60 9.95
N GLU A 74 -14.87 13.12 10.20
CA GLU A 74 -13.88 13.46 9.18
C GLU A 74 -12.66 12.56 9.32
N VAL A 75 -12.12 12.14 8.17
CA VAL A 75 -10.88 11.35 8.11
C VAL A 75 -9.91 12.06 7.18
N ILE A 76 -8.74 12.40 7.71
CA ILE A 76 -7.67 13.07 6.95
C ILE A 76 -6.90 12.02 6.16
N THR A 77 -6.75 12.24 4.85
CA THR A 77 -5.97 11.38 3.96
C THR A 77 -5.44 12.21 2.78
N PRO A 78 -4.29 11.86 2.16
CA PRO A 78 -3.89 12.54 0.94
C PRO A 78 -4.84 12.20 -0.21
N SER A 79 -4.96 13.11 -1.16
CA SER A 79 -5.60 12.84 -2.46
C SER A 79 -4.69 12.01 -3.37
N GLN A 80 -3.38 12.19 -3.24
CA GLN A 80 -2.37 11.46 -4.03
C GLN A 80 -2.17 10.06 -3.47
N THR A 81 -3.18 9.22 -3.63
CA THR A 81 -3.21 7.81 -3.19
C THR A 81 -4.18 7.01 -4.06
N TRP A 82 -4.22 5.70 -3.86
CA TRP A 82 -5.26 4.89 -4.47
C TRP A 82 -6.61 5.20 -3.86
N VAL A 83 -7.63 5.23 -4.69
CA VAL A 83 -8.99 5.69 -4.30
C VAL A 83 -9.68 4.81 -3.26
N SER A 84 -9.20 3.59 -3.02
CA SER A 84 -9.87 2.66 -2.11
C SER A 84 -10.07 3.22 -0.70
N THR A 85 -9.06 3.92 -0.16
CA THR A 85 -9.17 4.56 1.16
C THR A 85 -10.29 5.58 1.20
N LEU A 86 -10.34 6.47 0.21
CA LEU A 86 -11.40 7.48 0.12
C LEU A 86 -12.78 6.84 -0.07
N ASN A 87 -12.84 5.80 -0.90
CA ASN A 87 -14.09 5.06 -1.12
C ASN A 87 -14.62 4.46 0.19
N MET A 88 -13.76 3.87 1.01
CA MET A 88 -14.20 3.29 2.29
C MET A 88 -14.70 4.35 3.27
N ILE A 89 -14.04 5.50 3.32
CA ILE A 89 -14.50 6.63 4.14
C ILE A 89 -15.90 7.07 3.71
N VAL A 90 -16.12 7.28 2.42
CA VAL A 90 -17.41 7.71 1.87
C VAL A 90 -18.50 6.66 2.08
N LEU A 91 -18.18 5.38 1.86
CA LEU A 91 -19.15 4.29 2.04
C LEU A 91 -19.60 4.13 3.50
N LEU A 92 -18.78 4.56 4.46
CA LEU A 92 -19.17 4.61 5.88
C LEU A 92 -19.99 5.85 6.23
N GLY A 93 -20.22 6.74 5.29
CA GLY A 93 -20.95 7.99 5.51
C GLY A 93 -20.12 9.12 6.10
N ALA A 94 -18.81 8.90 6.29
CA ALA A 94 -17.87 9.91 6.77
C ALA A 94 -17.38 10.80 5.63
N THR A 95 -16.70 11.88 5.98
CA THR A 95 -16.15 12.84 5.01
C THR A 95 -14.63 12.66 4.90
N PRO A 96 -14.11 12.35 3.71
CA PRO A 96 -12.68 12.39 3.47
C PRO A 96 -12.20 13.84 3.42
N VAL A 97 -11.27 14.20 4.30
CA VAL A 97 -10.58 15.49 4.25
C VAL A 97 -9.28 15.28 3.48
N MET A 98 -9.33 15.58 2.20
CA MET A 98 -8.21 15.40 1.29
C MET A 98 -7.20 16.52 1.46
N ILE A 99 -5.97 16.17 1.81
CA ILE A 99 -4.87 17.10 1.97
C ILE A 99 -3.85 16.97 0.84
N ASP A 100 -3.09 18.04 0.63
CA ASP A 100 -2.01 18.03 -0.34
C ASP A 100 -0.78 17.28 0.20
N VAL A 101 0.15 17.00 -0.68
CA VAL A 101 1.42 16.35 -0.41
C VAL A 101 2.57 17.28 -0.73
N ASP A 102 3.75 16.95 -0.22
CA ASP A 102 4.98 17.58 -0.64
C ASP A 102 5.18 17.35 -2.15
N LYS A 103 5.53 18.41 -2.87
CA LYS A 103 5.65 18.39 -4.33
C LYS A 103 6.73 17.41 -4.82
N ASP A 104 7.80 17.26 -4.05
CA ASP A 104 8.98 16.52 -4.47
C ASP A 104 8.96 15.06 -4.04
N THR A 105 8.37 14.75 -2.88
CA THR A 105 8.30 13.40 -2.33
C THR A 105 6.96 12.71 -2.56
N LEU A 106 5.91 13.45 -2.82
CA LEU A 106 4.49 13.00 -2.85
C LEU A 106 3.98 12.47 -1.50
N MET A 107 4.63 12.81 -0.41
CA MET A 107 4.22 12.39 0.93
C MET A 107 3.45 13.48 1.64
N VAL A 108 2.54 13.07 2.52
CA VAL A 108 1.89 14.00 3.45
C VAL A 108 2.95 14.63 4.35
N THR A 109 2.75 15.91 4.68
CA THR A 109 3.60 16.62 5.63
C THR A 109 2.89 16.73 6.98
N PRO A 110 3.64 16.75 8.09
CA PRO A 110 3.04 16.99 9.41
C PRO A 110 2.24 18.29 9.47
N GLU A 111 2.74 19.35 8.81
CA GLU A 111 2.09 20.66 8.77
C GLU A 111 0.72 20.60 8.09
N ALA A 112 0.61 19.88 6.95
CA ALA A 112 -0.66 19.72 6.26
C ALA A 112 -1.67 18.90 7.08
N VAL A 113 -1.21 17.88 7.79
CA VAL A 113 -2.04 17.08 8.70
C VAL A 113 -2.57 17.95 9.84
N GLU A 114 -1.69 18.66 10.53
CA GLU A 114 -2.08 19.54 11.67
C GLU A 114 -3.11 20.59 11.24
N ALA A 115 -2.88 21.23 10.07
CA ALA A 115 -3.78 22.27 9.55
C ALA A 115 -5.19 21.75 9.19
N ALA A 116 -5.33 20.46 8.93
CA ALA A 116 -6.60 19.85 8.54
C ALA A 116 -7.45 19.35 9.73
N ILE A 117 -6.89 19.33 10.94
CA ILE A 117 -7.60 18.81 12.13
C ILE A 117 -8.73 19.76 12.54
N THR A 118 -9.90 19.18 12.75
CA THR A 118 -11.11 19.84 13.29
C THR A 118 -11.65 19.04 14.48
N PRO A 119 -12.66 19.54 15.21
CA PRO A 119 -13.32 18.76 16.25
C PRO A 119 -13.99 17.47 15.74
N ARG A 120 -14.22 17.34 14.44
CA ARG A 120 -14.82 16.16 13.80
C ARG A 120 -13.81 15.15 13.31
N THR A 121 -12.52 15.46 13.35
CA THR A 121 -11.46 14.54 12.88
C THR A 121 -11.40 13.30 13.76
N LYS A 122 -11.61 12.13 13.15
CA LYS A 122 -11.69 10.83 13.85
C LYS A 122 -10.53 9.90 13.53
N ALA A 123 -9.83 10.10 12.42
CA ALA A 123 -8.65 9.35 12.04
C ALA A 123 -7.76 10.14 11.07
N ILE A 124 -6.48 9.79 11.05
CA ILE A 124 -5.48 10.31 10.12
C ILE A 124 -4.88 9.11 9.39
N ILE A 125 -4.88 9.13 8.06
CA ILE A 125 -4.36 8.03 7.23
C ILE A 125 -3.22 8.56 6.35
N PRO A 126 -1.97 8.59 6.86
CA PRO A 126 -0.82 8.89 6.04
C PRO A 126 -0.45 7.69 5.16
N VAL A 127 0.20 7.93 4.03
CA VAL A 127 0.62 6.90 3.09
C VAL A 127 2.14 6.86 2.99
N HIS A 128 2.72 5.68 3.13
CA HIS A 128 4.12 5.42 2.80
C HIS A 128 4.23 5.20 1.29
N TYR A 129 4.30 6.30 0.56
CA TYR A 129 4.15 6.32 -0.88
C TYR A 129 5.34 5.69 -1.61
N ALA A 130 5.07 4.85 -2.61
CA ALA A 130 6.06 4.20 -3.46
C ALA A 130 7.07 3.28 -2.73
N GLY A 131 6.92 3.08 -1.42
CA GLY A 131 7.82 2.25 -0.61
C GLY A 131 8.79 3.03 0.27
N ALA A 132 8.73 4.37 0.26
CA ALA A 132 9.46 5.21 1.20
C ALA A 132 8.57 5.61 2.38
N PRO A 133 9.12 5.76 3.61
CA PRO A 133 8.31 6.15 4.75
C PRO A 133 8.08 7.67 4.77
N CYS A 134 6.86 8.10 5.10
CA CYS A 134 6.61 9.50 5.46
C CYS A 134 7.23 9.79 6.83
N ASP A 135 7.22 11.06 7.27
CA ASP A 135 7.72 11.45 8.61
C ASP A 135 6.74 11.00 9.70
N ILE A 136 6.73 9.70 9.94
CA ILE A 136 5.70 9.05 10.74
C ILE A 136 5.79 9.38 12.23
N ASP A 137 6.98 9.64 12.77
CA ASP A 137 7.12 10.07 14.16
C ASP A 137 6.37 11.39 14.41
N ALA A 138 6.53 12.37 13.51
CA ALA A 138 5.85 13.66 13.60
C ALA A 138 4.33 13.51 13.46
N ILE A 139 3.87 12.62 12.57
CA ILE A 139 2.43 12.38 12.38
C ILE A 139 1.84 11.64 13.59
N HIS A 140 2.52 10.66 14.14
CA HIS A 140 2.09 10.03 15.39
C HIS A 140 2.00 11.02 16.55
N ALA A 141 2.98 11.93 16.66
CA ALA A 141 2.95 12.98 17.70
C ALA A 141 1.72 13.88 17.58
N ILE A 142 1.31 14.22 16.35
CA ILE A 142 0.07 14.97 16.10
C ILE A 142 -1.14 14.19 16.58
N GLY A 143 -1.25 12.91 16.19
CA GLY A 143 -2.34 12.04 16.61
C GLY A 143 -2.43 11.92 18.13
N GLU A 144 -1.31 11.75 18.80
CA GLU A 144 -1.23 11.66 20.26
C GLU A 144 -1.68 12.94 20.96
N ARG A 145 -1.25 14.12 20.46
CA ARG A 145 -1.66 15.42 21.04
C ARG A 145 -3.16 15.66 20.94
N HIS A 146 -3.79 15.22 19.88
CA HIS A 146 -5.22 15.42 19.62
C HIS A 146 -6.10 14.23 19.99
N GLY A 147 -5.51 13.13 20.46
CA GLY A 147 -6.25 11.90 20.77
C GLY A 147 -6.88 11.24 19.55
N ILE A 148 -6.25 11.37 18.38
CA ILE A 148 -6.76 10.87 17.09
C ILE A 148 -5.90 9.67 16.66
N PRO A 149 -6.50 8.51 16.33
CA PRO A 149 -5.75 7.37 15.82
C PRO A 149 -5.13 7.66 14.46
N VAL A 150 -3.88 7.23 14.28
CA VAL A 150 -3.16 7.27 13.03
C VAL A 150 -3.15 5.86 12.44
N ILE A 151 -3.65 5.71 11.22
CA ILE A 151 -3.66 4.45 10.48
C ILE A 151 -2.70 4.61 9.31
N GLU A 152 -1.55 3.95 9.38
CA GLU A 152 -0.56 4.00 8.31
C GLU A 152 -1.04 3.15 7.12
N ASP A 153 -1.20 3.77 5.97
CA ASP A 153 -1.36 3.03 4.72
C ASP A 153 0.03 2.56 4.26
N ALA A 154 0.34 1.33 4.58
CA ALA A 154 1.59 0.66 4.26
C ALA A 154 1.44 -0.33 3.09
N ALA A 155 0.44 -0.12 2.22
CA ALA A 155 0.19 -1.00 1.07
C ALA A 155 1.39 -1.09 0.12
N HIS A 156 2.25 -0.08 0.07
CA HIS A 156 3.49 -0.03 -0.70
C HIS A 156 4.75 -0.37 0.10
N ALA A 157 4.63 -0.74 1.37
CA ALA A 157 5.72 -0.55 2.31
C ALA A 157 6.15 -1.81 3.07
N ALA A 158 5.84 -3.01 2.54
CA ALA A 158 6.43 -4.23 3.09
C ALA A 158 7.95 -4.21 2.92
N GLY A 159 8.68 -4.22 4.03
CA GLY A 159 10.14 -4.08 4.06
C GLY A 159 10.64 -2.63 4.11
N THR A 160 9.76 -1.65 4.33
CA THR A 160 10.14 -0.25 4.56
C THR A 160 10.48 -0.03 6.03
N TYR A 161 11.62 0.62 6.28
CA TYR A 161 12.07 0.97 7.63
C TYR A 161 12.20 2.48 7.77
N TYR A 162 11.76 2.98 8.90
CA TYR A 162 11.90 4.37 9.32
C TYR A 162 12.76 4.42 10.58
N LYS A 163 13.92 5.05 10.52
CA LYS A 163 14.87 5.15 11.64
C LYS A 163 15.09 3.79 12.34
N ASN A 164 15.44 2.76 11.61
CA ASN A 164 15.70 1.40 12.10
C ASN A 164 14.46 0.62 12.60
N ARG A 165 13.24 1.13 12.41
CA ARG A 165 12.01 0.41 12.75
C ARG A 165 11.21 0.14 11.50
N HIS A 166 10.68 -1.06 11.36
CA HIS A 166 9.76 -1.35 10.26
C HIS A 166 8.49 -0.50 10.42
N VAL A 167 8.01 0.10 9.33
CA VAL A 167 6.75 0.86 9.40
C VAL A 167 5.64 -0.03 9.96
N GLY A 168 4.75 0.56 10.75
CA GLY A 168 3.75 -0.20 11.49
C GLY A 168 4.24 -0.80 12.81
N TRP A 169 5.40 -0.38 13.34
CA TRP A 169 5.91 -0.90 14.63
C TRP A 169 5.05 -0.51 15.84
N LYS A 170 4.26 0.56 15.71
CA LYS A 170 3.30 1.01 16.72
C LYS A 170 2.04 1.53 16.04
N GLY A 171 0.97 1.72 16.82
CA GLY A 171 -0.31 2.14 16.28
C GLY A 171 -0.88 1.09 15.34
N THR A 172 -1.50 1.54 14.27
CA THR A 172 -2.18 0.67 13.29
C THR A 172 -1.63 0.91 11.90
N ALA A 173 -1.36 -0.15 11.16
CA ALA A 173 -0.90 -0.08 9.77
C ALA A 173 -1.56 -1.17 8.92
N ILE A 174 -1.72 -0.91 7.64
CA ILE A 174 -2.37 -1.83 6.69
C ILE A 174 -1.43 -2.11 5.53
N PHE A 175 -1.19 -3.40 5.28
CA PHE A 175 -0.34 -3.92 4.21
C PHE A 175 -1.17 -4.57 3.11
N SER A 176 -0.66 -4.57 1.88
CA SER A 176 -1.29 -5.20 0.72
C SER A 176 -0.40 -6.31 0.17
N PHE A 177 -1.03 -7.41 -0.21
CA PHE A 177 -0.38 -8.53 -0.88
C PHE A 177 -0.95 -8.77 -2.28
N HIS A 178 -1.43 -7.70 -2.91
CA HIS A 178 -1.87 -7.73 -4.30
C HIS A 178 -0.72 -8.17 -5.23
N ALA A 179 -1.06 -8.65 -6.42
CA ALA A 179 -0.12 -9.24 -7.38
C ALA A 179 1.11 -8.37 -7.71
N ILE A 180 0.96 -7.04 -7.71
CA ILE A 180 2.05 -6.11 -8.03
C ILE A 180 2.89 -5.68 -6.83
N LYS A 181 2.50 -6.06 -5.61
CA LYS A 181 3.18 -5.60 -4.38
C LYS A 181 4.53 -6.31 -4.18
N ASN A 182 5.33 -5.80 -3.25
CA ASN A 182 6.68 -6.31 -2.97
C ASN A 182 6.70 -7.78 -2.53
N MET A 183 5.65 -8.20 -1.86
CA MET A 183 5.31 -9.60 -1.64
C MET A 183 3.84 -9.80 -1.99
N THR A 184 3.51 -10.93 -2.59
CA THR A 184 2.16 -11.17 -3.08
C THR A 184 1.60 -12.52 -2.66
N CYS A 185 0.28 -12.57 -2.51
CA CYS A 185 -0.48 -13.81 -2.48
C CYS A 185 -1.68 -13.75 -3.45
N ALA A 186 -1.50 -13.10 -4.58
CA ALA A 186 -2.50 -12.78 -5.59
C ALA A 186 -3.44 -11.67 -5.09
N GLU A 187 -4.28 -11.96 -4.12
CA GLU A 187 -5.11 -11.01 -3.39
C GLU A 187 -4.97 -11.27 -1.89
N GLY A 188 -4.73 -10.22 -1.13
CA GLY A 188 -4.60 -10.31 0.31
C GLY A 188 -4.17 -9.00 0.93
N GLY A 189 -4.24 -8.95 2.24
CA GLY A 189 -3.80 -7.83 3.05
C GLY A 189 -3.65 -8.24 4.50
N LEU A 190 -3.19 -7.29 5.31
CA LEU A 190 -2.98 -7.53 6.72
C LEU A 190 -3.02 -6.22 7.49
N VAL A 191 -3.65 -6.25 8.65
CA VAL A 191 -3.66 -5.13 9.59
C VAL A 191 -2.78 -5.49 10.77
N VAL A 192 -1.83 -4.61 11.14
CA VAL A 192 -1.12 -4.68 12.43
C VAL A 192 -1.63 -3.60 13.35
N THR A 193 -1.68 -3.87 14.64
CA THR A 193 -2.08 -2.89 15.65
C THR A 193 -1.53 -3.24 17.03
N ASP A 194 -1.26 -2.22 17.84
CA ASP A 194 -0.93 -2.38 19.27
C ASP A 194 -2.16 -2.29 20.17
N ASN A 195 -3.32 -1.98 19.62
CA ASN A 195 -4.58 -1.89 20.34
C ASN A 195 -5.32 -3.23 20.33
N ALA A 196 -5.29 -3.94 21.46
CA ALA A 196 -5.90 -5.25 21.60
C ALA A 196 -7.42 -5.25 21.36
N GLN A 197 -8.14 -4.19 21.78
CA GLN A 197 -9.58 -4.08 21.58
C GLN A 197 -9.90 -3.86 20.10
N LEU A 198 -9.13 -3.02 19.42
CA LEU A 198 -9.26 -2.82 17.98
C LEU A 198 -8.99 -4.10 17.21
N ALA A 199 -7.94 -4.85 17.58
CA ALA A 199 -7.63 -6.14 16.98
C ALA A 199 -8.79 -7.13 17.10
N GLN A 200 -9.38 -7.22 18.28
CA GLN A 200 -10.52 -8.10 18.55
C GLN A 200 -11.75 -7.70 17.70
N ARG A 201 -12.06 -6.41 17.61
CA ARG A 201 -13.17 -5.93 16.79
C ARG A 201 -12.93 -6.20 15.29
N ILE A 202 -11.71 -5.99 14.80
CA ILE A 202 -11.36 -6.29 13.42
C ILE A 202 -11.51 -7.79 13.13
N ARG A 203 -11.06 -8.66 14.03
CA ARG A 203 -11.22 -10.13 13.90
C ARG A 203 -12.69 -10.53 13.80
N SER A 204 -13.56 -9.92 14.59
CA SER A 204 -15.00 -10.14 14.52
C SER A 204 -15.59 -9.64 13.21
N LEU A 205 -15.34 -8.38 12.85
CA LEU A 205 -15.95 -7.71 11.69
C LEU A 205 -15.51 -8.30 10.35
N LYS A 206 -14.28 -8.82 10.25
CA LYS A 206 -13.82 -9.49 9.02
C LYS A 206 -14.54 -10.80 8.74
N PHE A 207 -15.19 -11.38 9.75
CA PHE A 207 -15.90 -12.68 9.65
C PHE A 207 -17.31 -12.59 10.26
N HIS A 208 -18.21 -11.94 9.53
CA HIS A 208 -19.64 -11.86 9.82
C HIS A 208 -20.03 -11.19 11.14
N GLY A 209 -19.10 -10.58 11.86
CA GLY A 209 -19.34 -10.06 13.21
C GLY A 209 -19.43 -11.13 14.30
N LEU A 210 -18.90 -12.32 14.03
CA LEU A 210 -18.84 -13.41 15.02
C LEU A 210 -17.69 -13.19 16.01
N GLY A 211 -17.87 -13.64 17.23
CA GLY A 211 -16.86 -13.51 18.28
C GLY A 211 -15.62 -14.40 18.11
N VAL A 212 -15.63 -15.34 17.15
CA VAL A 212 -14.53 -16.27 16.88
C VAL A 212 -14.46 -16.58 15.39
N ASP A 213 -13.25 -16.84 14.87
CA ASP A 213 -13.09 -17.25 13.48
C ASP A 213 -13.44 -18.73 13.25
N ALA A 214 -13.48 -19.15 11.98
CA ALA A 214 -13.89 -20.50 11.60
C ALA A 214 -12.92 -21.56 12.13
N TYR A 215 -11.62 -21.28 12.13
CA TYR A 215 -10.59 -22.22 12.58
C TYR A 215 -10.65 -22.43 14.10
N ASP A 216 -10.78 -21.36 14.86
CA ASP A 216 -10.94 -21.42 16.30
C ASP A 216 -12.16 -22.26 16.71
N ARG A 217 -13.27 -22.11 16.00
CA ARG A 217 -14.48 -22.91 16.27
C ARG A 217 -14.24 -24.40 16.09
N GLN A 218 -13.46 -24.77 15.08
CA GLN A 218 -13.22 -26.18 14.77
C GLN A 218 -12.15 -26.82 15.66
N THR A 219 -11.09 -26.08 16.00
CA THR A 219 -9.94 -26.62 16.75
C THR A 219 -10.10 -26.58 18.26
N HIS A 220 -10.84 -25.60 18.79
CA HIS A 220 -11.00 -25.41 20.22
C HIS A 220 -12.34 -25.94 20.78
N GLY A 221 -13.06 -26.73 19.98
CA GLY A 221 -14.32 -27.36 20.41
C GLY A 221 -15.41 -26.36 20.82
N ARG A 222 -15.34 -25.14 20.33
CA ARG A 222 -16.33 -24.13 20.63
C ARG A 222 -17.67 -24.48 20.00
N ALA A 223 -18.72 -24.15 20.72
CA ALA A 223 -20.08 -24.43 20.29
C ALA A 223 -20.33 -23.87 18.86
N PRO A 224 -20.96 -24.64 17.99
CA PRO A 224 -21.33 -24.20 16.65
C PRO A 224 -22.26 -22.96 16.65
N GLN A 225 -22.74 -22.55 17.81
CA GLN A 225 -23.66 -21.42 18.04
C GLN A 225 -22.86 -20.16 18.42
N ALA A 226 -21.92 -19.71 17.56
CA ALA A 226 -21.31 -18.41 17.75
C ALA A 226 -22.32 -17.30 17.41
N GLU A 227 -22.43 -16.31 18.31
CA GLU A 227 -23.36 -15.19 18.11
C GLU A 227 -22.76 -14.10 17.25
N VAL A 228 -23.61 -13.51 16.41
CA VAL A 228 -23.30 -12.26 15.71
C VAL A 228 -23.44 -11.11 16.71
N ILE A 229 -22.33 -10.47 17.06
CA ILE A 229 -22.29 -9.34 18.00
C ILE A 229 -22.40 -7.99 17.29
N ALA A 230 -22.12 -7.95 15.99
CA ALA A 230 -22.28 -6.78 15.12
C ALA A 230 -22.38 -7.25 13.67
N PRO A 231 -23.04 -6.52 12.76
CA PRO A 231 -22.98 -6.87 11.35
C PRO A 231 -21.56 -6.76 10.83
N GLY A 232 -21.04 -7.84 10.30
CA GLY A 232 -19.70 -7.91 9.74
C GLY A 232 -19.67 -8.34 8.29
N TYR A 233 -18.47 -8.45 7.73
CA TYR A 233 -18.23 -8.83 6.35
C TYR A 233 -17.53 -10.18 6.23
N LYS A 234 -17.45 -10.70 5.04
CA LYS A 234 -16.67 -11.89 4.72
C LYS A 234 -15.34 -11.47 4.11
N TYR A 235 -14.41 -11.03 4.95
CA TYR A 235 -13.11 -10.45 4.54
C TYR A 235 -11.89 -11.26 5.01
N ASN A 236 -12.11 -12.49 5.46
CA ASN A 236 -11.04 -13.38 5.88
C ASN A 236 -10.17 -13.81 4.68
N LEU A 237 -8.92 -14.13 4.96
CA LEU A 237 -7.97 -14.66 4.00
C LEU A 237 -8.02 -16.19 3.99
N ALA A 238 -7.99 -16.82 2.82
CA ALA A 238 -7.86 -18.26 2.71
C ALA A 238 -6.41 -18.72 2.98
N ASP A 239 -6.22 -19.91 3.54
CA ASP A 239 -4.88 -20.47 3.78
C ASP A 239 -4.09 -20.71 2.50
N ILE A 240 -4.74 -20.94 1.37
CA ILE A 240 -4.08 -20.97 0.06
C ILE A 240 -3.29 -19.70 -0.17
N ASN A 241 -3.91 -18.55 0.05
CA ASN A 241 -3.27 -17.25 -0.11
C ASN A 241 -2.23 -16.99 0.99
N ALA A 242 -2.54 -17.34 2.24
CA ALA A 242 -1.62 -17.15 3.35
C ALA A 242 -0.32 -17.96 3.17
N ALA A 243 -0.40 -19.16 2.63
CA ALA A 243 0.78 -19.99 2.33
C ALA A 243 1.69 -19.34 1.27
N LEU A 244 1.11 -18.75 0.22
CA LEU A 244 1.87 -17.95 -0.75
C LEU A 244 2.54 -16.76 -0.09
N ALA A 245 1.80 -16.00 0.72
CA ALA A 245 2.34 -14.84 1.43
C ALA A 245 3.53 -15.22 2.32
N LEU A 246 3.46 -16.35 3.02
CA LEU A 246 4.55 -16.83 3.88
C LEU A 246 5.83 -17.10 3.09
N VAL A 247 5.74 -17.76 1.94
CA VAL A 247 6.92 -17.98 1.08
C VAL A 247 7.48 -16.66 0.60
N GLN A 248 6.62 -15.79 0.11
CA GLN A 248 7.01 -14.47 -0.38
C GLN A 248 7.64 -13.60 0.72
N LEU A 249 7.13 -13.68 1.94
CA LEU A 249 7.71 -12.99 3.09
C LEU A 249 9.15 -13.45 3.36
N GLY A 250 9.43 -14.74 3.24
CA GLY A 250 10.78 -15.28 3.35
C GLY A 250 11.73 -14.78 2.28
N LYS A 251 11.22 -14.36 1.13
CA LYS A 251 11.99 -13.80 0.01
C LYS A 251 12.01 -12.28 -0.01
N LEU A 252 11.27 -11.60 0.85
CA LEU A 252 11.04 -10.15 0.79
C LEU A 252 12.35 -9.35 0.82
N LYS A 253 13.27 -9.70 1.71
CA LYS A 253 14.54 -9.00 1.85
C LYS A 253 15.36 -9.03 0.56
N GLU A 254 15.47 -10.19 -0.06
CA GLU A 254 16.19 -10.35 -1.32
C GLU A 254 15.46 -9.67 -2.48
N ALA A 255 14.14 -9.79 -2.55
CA ALA A 255 13.33 -9.11 -3.56
C ALA A 255 13.50 -7.58 -3.48
N ASN A 256 13.48 -7.01 -2.27
CA ASN A 256 13.69 -5.58 -2.08
C ASN A 256 15.14 -5.16 -2.38
N ARG A 257 16.12 -6.01 -2.12
CA ARG A 257 17.51 -5.78 -2.51
C ARG A 257 17.64 -5.67 -4.03
N ARG A 258 16.98 -6.55 -4.77
CA ARG A 258 16.95 -6.51 -6.24
C ARG A 258 16.27 -5.23 -6.75
N ARG A 259 15.18 -4.82 -6.12
CA ARG A 259 14.51 -3.55 -6.44
C ARG A 259 15.41 -2.36 -6.21
N GLU A 260 16.15 -2.34 -5.11
CA GLU A 260 17.15 -1.30 -4.79
C GLU A 260 18.23 -1.21 -5.88
N GLU A 261 18.78 -2.32 -6.33
CA GLU A 261 19.80 -2.34 -7.40
C GLU A 261 19.29 -1.69 -8.70
N ILE A 262 18.08 -2.05 -9.10
CA ILE A 262 17.45 -1.51 -10.31
C ILE A 262 17.17 -0.01 -10.13
N ALA A 263 16.62 0.38 -8.98
CA ALA A 263 16.31 1.76 -8.67
C ALA A 263 17.57 2.64 -8.65
N GLN A 264 18.64 2.18 -8.05
CA GLN A 264 19.92 2.91 -8.02
C GLN A 264 20.49 3.10 -9.43
N ARG A 265 20.32 2.12 -10.30
CA ARG A 265 20.71 2.26 -11.70
C ARG A 265 19.87 3.31 -12.42
N TYR A 266 18.56 3.31 -12.25
CA TYR A 266 17.69 4.36 -12.79
C TYR A 266 18.10 5.74 -12.28
N LEU A 267 18.36 5.89 -10.99
CA LEU A 267 18.78 7.16 -10.39
C LEU A 267 20.05 7.71 -11.05
N ARG A 268 21.04 6.86 -11.29
CA ARG A 268 22.31 7.28 -11.92
C ARG A 268 22.13 7.62 -13.40
N GLU A 269 21.48 6.75 -14.14
CA GLU A 269 21.45 6.84 -15.60
C GLU A 269 20.38 7.79 -16.15
N LEU A 270 19.43 8.22 -15.32
CA LEU A 270 18.40 9.19 -15.67
C LEU A 270 18.63 10.59 -15.07
N ALA A 271 19.73 10.81 -14.36
CA ALA A 271 19.98 12.03 -13.59
C ALA A 271 19.89 13.32 -14.42
N ASP A 272 20.43 13.33 -15.64
CA ASP A 272 20.47 14.50 -16.49
C ASP A 272 19.38 14.53 -17.57
N THR A 273 18.38 13.68 -17.43
CA THR A 273 17.27 13.58 -18.39
C THR A 273 16.07 14.44 -17.99
N PRO A 274 15.11 14.67 -18.89
CA PRO A 274 13.83 15.31 -18.55
C PRO A 274 12.90 14.42 -17.71
N PHE A 275 13.33 13.23 -17.34
CA PHE A 275 12.55 12.23 -16.59
C PHE A 275 13.11 12.11 -15.17
N GLN A 276 12.74 13.07 -14.32
CA GLN A 276 13.32 13.19 -12.99
C GLN A 276 12.58 12.33 -11.96
N PRO A 277 13.30 11.57 -11.13
CA PRO A 277 12.69 10.76 -10.08
C PRO A 277 12.11 11.63 -8.97
N LEU A 278 11.29 11.02 -8.11
CA LEU A 278 10.87 11.63 -6.86
C LEU A 278 12.08 11.84 -5.95
N THR A 279 12.02 12.89 -5.14
CA THR A 279 13.01 13.13 -4.09
C THR A 279 12.85 12.08 -2.98
N ILE A 280 13.95 11.47 -2.59
CA ILE A 280 14.00 10.53 -1.47
C ILE A 280 13.94 11.32 -0.16
N PRO A 281 13.15 10.87 0.85
CA PRO A 281 13.08 11.54 2.15
C PRO A 281 14.45 11.70 2.81
N SER A 282 14.64 12.80 3.54
CA SER A 282 15.92 13.15 4.17
C SER A 282 16.20 12.39 5.48
N TRP A 283 15.17 11.86 6.15
CA TRP A 283 15.33 11.08 7.37
C TRP A 283 15.90 9.68 7.09
N PRO A 284 16.62 9.08 8.06
CA PRO A 284 17.15 7.72 7.90
C PRO A 284 16.03 6.72 7.62
N HIS A 285 16.18 5.92 6.57
CA HIS A 285 15.18 4.94 6.18
C HIS A 285 15.76 3.85 5.28
N VAL A 286 15.00 2.76 5.14
CA VAL A 286 15.18 1.77 4.09
C VAL A 286 13.97 1.87 3.16
N HIS A 287 14.23 2.18 1.91
CA HIS A 287 13.21 2.28 0.86
C HIS A 287 12.91 0.87 0.31
N ALA A 288 11.64 0.48 0.28
CA ALA A 288 11.26 -0.82 -0.28
C ALA A 288 11.17 -0.82 -1.81
N TRP A 289 11.23 0.35 -2.44
CA TRP A 289 11.16 0.51 -3.89
C TRP A 289 10.02 -0.29 -4.52
N HIS A 290 8.83 -0.10 -4.01
CA HIS A 290 7.64 -0.66 -4.63
C HIS A 290 7.43 -0.09 -6.03
N LEU A 291 7.62 1.22 -6.17
CA LEU A 291 7.52 1.94 -7.43
C LEU A 291 8.79 2.76 -7.66
N PHE A 292 9.17 2.88 -8.93
CA PHE A 292 10.11 3.90 -9.38
C PHE A 292 9.35 4.89 -10.26
N ILE A 293 9.13 6.08 -9.73
CA ILE A 293 8.30 7.10 -10.37
C ILE A 293 9.19 8.20 -10.91
N ILE A 294 8.97 8.56 -12.17
CA ILE A 294 9.56 9.72 -12.82
C ILE A 294 8.49 10.79 -13.03
N ARG A 295 8.94 12.05 -13.12
CA ARG A 295 8.12 13.17 -13.55
C ARG A 295 8.63 13.65 -14.89
N VAL A 296 7.72 13.82 -15.85
CA VAL A 296 8.04 14.25 -17.20
C VAL A 296 8.13 15.77 -17.25
N ASP A 297 9.32 16.29 -17.58
CA ASP A 297 9.52 17.72 -17.86
C ASP A 297 9.24 17.98 -19.35
N GLU A 298 7.98 18.27 -19.64
CA GLU A 298 7.50 18.51 -20.99
C GLU A 298 8.22 19.68 -21.67
N ALA A 299 8.60 20.71 -20.92
CA ALA A 299 9.33 21.85 -21.46
C ALA A 299 10.71 21.45 -22.00
N ARG A 300 11.36 20.47 -21.40
CA ARG A 300 12.67 19.97 -21.82
C ARG A 300 12.62 18.94 -22.93
N CYS A 301 11.64 18.04 -22.92
CA CYS A 301 11.59 16.93 -23.89
C CYS A 301 10.56 17.11 -25.00
N GLY A 302 9.66 18.09 -24.90
CA GLY A 302 8.66 18.37 -25.92
C GLY A 302 7.49 17.38 -25.99
N ILE A 303 7.40 16.41 -25.06
CA ILE A 303 6.30 15.45 -25.00
C ILE A 303 5.66 15.42 -23.62
N SER A 304 4.35 15.16 -23.59
CA SER A 304 3.61 14.98 -22.34
C SER A 304 3.86 13.60 -21.72
N ARG A 305 3.49 13.44 -20.45
CA ARG A 305 3.48 12.15 -19.77
C ARG A 305 2.69 11.10 -20.55
N ASP A 306 1.50 11.45 -21.05
CA ASP A 306 0.66 10.50 -21.79
C ASP A 306 1.30 10.09 -23.12
N THR A 307 1.93 11.01 -23.81
CA THR A 307 2.71 10.72 -25.02
C THR A 307 3.91 9.83 -24.71
N LEU A 308 4.62 10.08 -23.61
CA LEU A 308 5.72 9.20 -23.16
C LEU A 308 5.24 7.77 -22.92
N MET A 309 4.15 7.59 -22.18
CA MET A 309 3.60 6.26 -21.90
C MET A 309 3.21 5.53 -23.18
N ALA A 310 2.59 6.20 -24.13
CA ALA A 310 2.25 5.63 -25.44
C ALA A 310 3.51 5.23 -26.24
N ALA A 311 4.51 6.09 -26.27
CA ALA A 311 5.77 5.80 -26.98
C ALA A 311 6.55 4.63 -26.38
N LEU A 312 6.58 4.52 -25.05
CA LEU A 312 7.18 3.37 -24.35
C LEU A 312 6.42 2.07 -24.66
N LYS A 313 5.10 2.13 -24.70
CA LYS A 313 4.26 0.97 -25.07
C LYS A 313 4.56 0.49 -26.50
N GLU A 314 4.73 1.41 -27.46
CA GLU A 314 5.12 1.07 -28.82
C GLU A 314 6.49 0.38 -28.89
N LYS A 315 7.38 0.72 -27.96
CA LYS A 315 8.69 0.05 -27.80
C LYS A 315 8.59 -1.26 -26.98
N GLY A 316 7.39 -1.71 -26.66
CA GLY A 316 7.15 -2.92 -25.87
C GLY A 316 7.47 -2.79 -24.39
N ILE A 317 7.40 -1.58 -23.85
CA ILE A 317 7.68 -1.28 -22.43
C ILE A 317 6.38 -0.84 -21.74
N GLY A 318 5.95 -1.60 -20.73
CA GLY A 318 4.81 -1.26 -19.89
C GLY A 318 5.16 -0.22 -18.83
N THR A 319 4.21 0.65 -18.53
CA THR A 319 4.32 1.69 -17.49
C THR A 319 3.05 1.74 -16.66
N GLY A 320 3.07 2.47 -15.57
CA GLY A 320 1.91 2.65 -14.70
C GLY A 320 1.70 4.10 -14.30
N LEU A 321 0.51 4.39 -13.81
CA LEU A 321 0.15 5.69 -13.25
C LEU A 321 -0.29 5.51 -11.78
N HIS A 322 0.55 5.93 -10.85
CA HIS A 322 0.32 5.81 -9.41
C HIS A 322 0.53 7.16 -8.69
N PHE A 323 -0.47 8.01 -8.60
CA PHE A 323 -1.83 7.78 -9.08
C PHE A 323 -2.36 9.05 -9.72
N ARG A 324 -3.47 8.95 -10.45
CA ARG A 324 -4.29 10.12 -10.70
C ARG A 324 -4.84 10.59 -9.34
N ALA A 325 -4.63 11.87 -8.99
CA ALA A 325 -5.09 12.40 -7.71
C ALA A 325 -6.59 12.19 -7.53
N ALA A 326 -6.99 11.67 -6.37
CA ALA A 326 -8.36 11.21 -6.15
C ALA A 326 -9.40 12.32 -6.33
N HIS A 327 -9.11 13.55 -5.90
CA HIS A 327 -10.04 14.68 -6.05
C HIS A 327 -10.28 15.09 -7.51
N THR A 328 -9.42 14.63 -8.45
CA THR A 328 -9.62 14.85 -9.89
C THR A 328 -10.47 13.77 -10.56
N GLN A 329 -10.75 12.66 -9.86
CA GLN A 329 -11.66 11.61 -10.33
C GLN A 329 -13.10 12.15 -10.36
N LYS A 330 -13.90 11.70 -11.32
CA LYS A 330 -15.24 12.23 -11.57
C LYS A 330 -16.09 12.35 -10.30
N TYR A 331 -16.25 11.25 -9.56
CA TYR A 331 -17.08 11.23 -8.35
C TYR A 331 -16.62 12.27 -7.32
N TYR A 332 -15.32 12.30 -7.02
CA TYR A 332 -14.76 13.19 -6.00
C TYR A 332 -14.74 14.65 -6.44
N ARG A 333 -14.48 14.92 -7.72
CA ARG A 333 -14.55 16.25 -8.31
C ARG A 333 -15.97 16.85 -8.25
N GLU A 334 -16.98 16.01 -8.52
CA GLU A 334 -18.38 16.44 -8.46
C GLU A 334 -18.87 16.59 -7.03
N ARG A 335 -18.43 15.71 -6.13
CA ARG A 335 -18.85 15.70 -4.72
C ARG A 335 -18.15 16.77 -3.89
N PHE A 336 -16.91 17.07 -4.21
CA PHE A 336 -16.04 18.03 -3.50
C PHE A 336 -15.42 19.04 -4.48
N PRO A 337 -16.23 19.90 -5.13
CA PRO A 337 -15.76 20.73 -6.23
C PRO A 337 -14.77 21.83 -5.83
N ASP A 338 -14.76 22.20 -4.54
CA ASP A 338 -13.90 23.27 -4.02
C ASP A 338 -12.51 22.81 -3.58
N VAL A 339 -12.24 21.49 -3.64
CA VAL A 339 -10.93 20.95 -3.29
C VAL A 339 -9.90 21.30 -4.36
N SER A 340 -8.86 22.02 -3.97
CA SER A 340 -7.72 22.39 -4.81
C SER A 340 -6.43 22.00 -4.08
N LEU A 341 -5.63 21.13 -4.69
CA LEU A 341 -4.40 20.59 -4.12
C LEU A 341 -3.28 20.70 -5.17
N PRO A 342 -2.61 21.86 -5.23
CA PRO A 342 -1.71 22.19 -6.34
C PRO A 342 -0.56 21.20 -6.55
N ASN A 343 0.05 20.70 -5.48
CA ASN A 343 1.17 19.75 -5.59
C ASN A 343 0.70 18.39 -6.11
N SER A 344 -0.44 17.91 -5.63
CA SER A 344 -1.06 16.67 -6.11
C SER A 344 -1.46 16.77 -7.58
N GLU A 345 -2.08 17.88 -7.98
CA GLU A 345 -2.50 18.13 -9.37
C GLU A 345 -1.31 18.22 -10.32
N TRP A 346 -0.28 18.96 -9.93
CA TRP A 346 0.95 19.11 -10.73
C TRP A 346 1.62 17.74 -10.96
N ASN A 347 1.77 16.94 -9.92
CA ASN A 347 2.35 15.61 -10.02
C ASN A 347 1.46 14.63 -10.78
N SER A 348 0.16 14.63 -10.52
CA SER A 348 -0.80 13.75 -11.19
C SER A 348 -0.76 13.89 -12.71
N ALA A 349 -0.43 15.08 -13.21
CA ALA A 349 -0.28 15.34 -14.64
C ALA A 349 1.07 14.89 -15.22
N ARG A 350 2.08 14.58 -14.39
CA ARG A 350 3.47 14.38 -14.83
C ARG A 350 4.10 13.07 -14.45
N ILE A 351 3.56 12.35 -13.48
CA ILE A 351 4.17 11.12 -12.97
C ILE A 351 3.94 9.93 -13.90
N CYS A 352 4.93 9.05 -13.94
CA CYS A 352 4.89 7.79 -14.66
C CYS A 352 5.74 6.77 -13.89
N SER A 353 5.19 5.60 -13.61
CA SER A 353 5.92 4.50 -12.97
C SER A 353 6.60 3.66 -14.03
N LEU A 354 7.92 3.53 -13.92
CA LEU A 354 8.74 2.69 -14.78
C LEU A 354 8.65 1.21 -14.37
N PRO A 355 8.97 0.27 -15.26
CA PRO A 355 9.07 -1.13 -14.87
C PRO A 355 10.03 -1.33 -13.69
N LEU A 356 9.55 -2.02 -12.68
CA LEU A 356 10.36 -2.36 -11.50
C LEU A 356 9.79 -3.61 -10.83
N PHE A 357 10.51 -4.72 -10.94
CA PHE A 357 10.19 -5.98 -10.27
C PHE A 357 11.47 -6.82 -10.09
N PRO A 358 11.53 -7.74 -9.11
CA PRO A 358 12.77 -8.42 -8.75
C PRO A 358 13.42 -9.22 -9.86
N ASP A 359 12.64 -9.81 -10.77
CA ASP A 359 13.13 -10.67 -11.84
C ASP A 359 13.59 -9.92 -13.11
N MET A 360 13.56 -8.57 -13.07
CA MET A 360 14.12 -7.79 -14.17
C MET A 360 15.61 -8.10 -14.38
N THR A 361 15.99 -8.38 -15.63
CA THR A 361 17.37 -8.57 -16.00
C THR A 361 18.11 -7.24 -16.16
N HIS A 362 19.42 -7.30 -16.24
CA HIS A 362 20.24 -6.14 -16.60
C HIS A 362 19.81 -5.56 -17.95
N ASP A 363 19.52 -6.42 -18.92
CA ASP A 363 19.09 -6.03 -20.27
C ASP A 363 17.71 -5.39 -20.27
N ASP A 364 16.78 -5.87 -19.44
CA ASP A 364 15.47 -5.24 -19.27
C ASP A 364 15.61 -3.78 -18.81
N THR A 365 16.46 -3.56 -17.80
CA THR A 365 16.72 -2.21 -17.27
C THR A 365 17.41 -1.33 -18.33
N THR A 366 18.38 -1.87 -19.04
CA THR A 366 19.07 -1.18 -20.17
C THR A 366 18.07 -0.76 -21.23
N ARG A 367 17.14 -1.63 -21.59
CA ARG A 367 16.10 -1.35 -22.59
C ARG A 367 15.24 -0.15 -22.19
N VAL A 368 14.82 -0.08 -20.92
CA VAL A 368 14.03 1.05 -20.41
C VAL A 368 14.84 2.35 -20.48
N ILE A 369 16.07 2.34 -19.98
CA ILE A 369 16.95 3.50 -19.95
C ILE A 369 17.25 4.00 -21.36
N THR A 370 17.59 3.12 -22.29
CA THR A 370 17.86 3.46 -23.68
C THR A 370 16.63 4.10 -24.35
N ALA A 371 15.45 3.53 -24.14
CA ALA A 371 14.21 4.09 -24.67
C ALA A 371 13.95 5.52 -24.14
N LEU A 372 14.18 5.75 -22.85
CA LEU A 372 14.02 7.06 -22.24
C LEU A 372 15.02 8.08 -22.80
N HIS A 373 16.29 7.71 -22.95
CA HIS A 373 17.28 8.59 -23.58
C HIS A 373 16.91 8.96 -25.02
N GLN A 374 16.42 8.01 -25.81
CA GLN A 374 15.91 8.29 -27.15
C GLN A 374 14.73 9.28 -27.16
N LEU A 375 13.83 9.16 -26.19
CA LEU A 375 12.65 10.03 -26.07
C LEU A 375 12.97 11.37 -25.42
N ALA A 376 14.14 11.51 -24.81
CA ALA A 376 14.61 12.78 -24.27
C ALA A 376 15.08 13.76 -25.36
N GLY A 377 15.16 13.33 -26.61
CA GLY A 377 15.59 14.18 -27.72
C GLY A 377 17.10 14.15 -27.97
N HIS A 378 17.75 13.07 -27.60
CA HIS A 378 19.18 12.83 -27.83
C HIS A 378 19.42 11.80 -28.94
#